data_cbb5e7075d0e639062bd48695da05b7c
#
_entry.id   cbb5e7075d0e639062bd48695da05b7c
#
_cell.length_a   1.000
_cell.length_b   1.000
_cell.length_c   1.000
_cell.angle_alpha   90.00
_cell.angle_beta   90.00
_cell.angle_gamma   90.00
#
_symmetry.space_group_name_H-M   'P 1'
#
loop_
_entity.id
_entity.type
_entity.pdbx_description
1 polymer ?
#
loop_
_entity_poly.entity_id
_entity_poly.type
_entity_poly.pdbx_seq_one_letter_code
_entity_poly.pdbx_strand_id
1 'polypeptide(L)'
;VDVARGKGLDYSAFSVINITSMPYDQVCTFRSNGILVADYADFVYQTARLYNQAYVLVEINDIGEQVGWTLQNEFEYENLMLTESAGMKGKRLTSGFAGSNKDPGIRTTKPVKSTGCSMLKMLVEQNQLVINDANTITELSTFSKKNNTYEAEPGCNDDLVMGLVLFGWMTNQQYFKDLNDINTLTKLREKTKEEVAED
;
A
#
# COMPACT_ATOMS: atom_id res chain seq x y z
N VAL A 1 -2.00 0.46 3.51
CA VAL A 1 -2.82 0.61 4.74
C VAL A 1 -1.91 0.56 5.94
N ASP A 2 -1.89 1.61 6.73
CA ASP A 2 -1.24 1.71 8.03
C ASP A 2 -2.30 1.65 9.14
N VAL A 3 -2.01 1.01 10.28
CA VAL A 3 -3.01 0.68 11.29
C VAL A 3 -2.57 1.12 12.68
N ALA A 4 -3.34 2.02 13.29
CA ALA A 4 -3.16 2.44 14.67
C ALA A 4 -4.20 1.83 15.62
N ARG A 5 -3.93 1.93 16.91
CA ARG A 5 -4.80 1.36 17.98
C ARG A 5 -6.10 2.12 18.23
N GLY A 6 -6.34 3.25 17.56
CA GLY A 6 -7.54 4.09 17.78
C GLY A 6 -7.62 4.76 19.16
N LYS A 7 -6.48 4.97 19.82
CA LYS A 7 -6.39 5.59 21.17
C LYS A 7 -6.10 7.08 21.15
N GLY A 8 -6.24 7.72 19.98
CA GLY A 8 -6.08 9.17 19.81
C GLY A 8 -4.64 9.67 19.72
N LEU A 9 -3.64 8.78 19.70
CA LEU A 9 -2.21 9.13 19.61
C LEU A 9 -1.70 9.02 18.17
N ASP A 10 -1.95 7.88 17.53
CA ASP A 10 -1.53 7.60 16.15
C ASP A 10 -2.76 7.43 15.26
N TYR A 11 -2.59 7.56 13.96
CA TYR A 11 -3.70 7.48 13.00
C TYR A 11 -3.68 6.16 12.24
N SER A 12 -4.86 5.55 12.10
CA SER A 12 -5.08 4.59 11.01
C SER A 12 -5.23 5.35 9.71
N ALA A 13 -4.44 4.99 8.71
CA ALA A 13 -4.39 5.72 7.45
C ALA A 13 -4.25 4.78 6.25
N PHE A 14 -4.79 5.19 5.11
CA PHE A 14 -4.48 4.55 3.84
C PHE A 14 -4.43 5.56 2.68
N SER A 15 -3.73 5.18 1.62
CA SER A 15 -3.80 5.83 0.32
C SER A 15 -4.26 4.83 -0.73
N VAL A 16 -5.15 5.27 -1.62
CA VAL A 16 -5.49 4.55 -2.86
C VAL A 16 -4.67 5.16 -3.99
N ILE A 17 -3.98 4.31 -4.73
CA ILE A 17 -3.09 4.72 -5.80
C ILE A 17 -3.55 4.07 -7.10
N ASN A 18 -3.83 4.89 -8.09
CA ASN A 18 -4.10 4.42 -9.45
C ASN A 18 -2.78 4.01 -10.10
N ILE A 19 -2.66 2.73 -10.41
CA ILE A 19 -1.49 2.12 -11.04
C ILE A 19 -1.72 1.74 -12.50
N THR A 20 -2.85 2.14 -13.07
CA THR A 20 -3.24 1.75 -14.43
C THR A 20 -2.50 2.49 -15.53
N SER A 21 -1.81 3.57 -15.20
CA SER A 21 -0.98 4.38 -16.12
C SER A 21 0.15 5.03 -15.34
N MET A 22 1.18 5.46 -16.06
CA MET A 22 2.23 6.31 -15.50
C MET A 22 1.97 7.78 -15.87
N PRO A 23 2.23 8.72 -14.95
CA PRO A 23 2.63 8.51 -13.55
C PRO A 23 1.53 7.81 -12.74
N TYR A 24 1.90 7.07 -11.71
CA TYR A 24 0.95 6.61 -10.68
C TYR A 24 0.30 7.81 -10.00
N ASP A 25 -0.95 7.67 -9.55
CA ASP A 25 -1.71 8.81 -9.05
C ASP A 25 -2.39 8.47 -7.71
N GLN A 26 -2.14 9.28 -6.67
CA GLN A 26 -2.83 9.18 -5.39
C GLN A 26 -4.25 9.75 -5.54
N VAL A 27 -5.24 8.87 -5.63
CA VAL A 27 -6.64 9.23 -5.93
C VAL A 27 -7.54 9.33 -4.71
N CYS A 28 -7.13 8.75 -3.59
CA CYS A 28 -7.88 8.85 -2.33
C CYS A 28 -6.94 8.67 -1.14
N THR A 29 -7.24 9.36 -0.05
CA THR A 29 -6.59 9.18 1.26
C THR A 29 -7.66 9.11 2.35
N PHE A 30 -7.31 8.43 3.41
CA PHE A 30 -8.08 8.40 4.65
C PHE A 30 -7.14 8.46 5.83
N ARG A 31 -7.54 9.17 6.90
CA ARG A 31 -6.81 9.22 8.16
C ARG A 31 -7.77 9.42 9.33
N SER A 32 -7.67 8.61 10.36
CA SER A 32 -8.47 8.74 11.59
C SER A 32 -7.73 8.17 12.79
N ASN A 33 -7.74 8.91 13.90
CA ASN A 33 -7.17 8.46 15.18
C ASN A 33 -8.24 7.89 16.14
N GLY A 34 -9.51 7.91 15.75
CA GLY A 34 -10.63 7.45 16.58
C GLY A 34 -11.36 6.23 16.02
N ILE A 35 -11.03 5.77 14.81
CA ILE A 35 -11.69 4.60 14.22
C ILE A 35 -11.28 3.32 14.95
N LEU A 36 -12.25 2.46 15.27
CA LEU A 36 -11.97 1.15 15.85
C LEU A 36 -11.37 0.22 14.79
N VAL A 37 -10.51 -0.70 15.22
CA VAL A 37 -9.78 -1.59 14.29
C VAL A 37 -10.73 -2.45 13.45
N ALA A 38 -11.84 -2.94 14.03
CA ALA A 38 -12.84 -3.71 13.30
C ALA A 38 -13.55 -2.87 12.23
N ASP A 39 -13.99 -1.65 12.60
CA ASP A 39 -14.64 -0.73 11.67
C ASP A 39 -13.67 -0.28 10.56
N TYR A 40 -12.38 -0.17 10.89
CA TYR A 40 -11.35 0.18 9.92
C TYR A 40 -11.13 -0.94 8.89
N ALA A 41 -11.15 -2.21 9.32
CA ALA A 41 -11.05 -3.35 8.41
C ALA A 41 -12.23 -3.37 7.41
N ASP A 42 -13.47 -3.14 7.88
CA ASP A 42 -14.64 -3.02 7.01
C ASP A 42 -14.51 -1.83 6.07
N PHE A 43 -14.08 -0.67 6.57
CA PHE A 43 -13.91 0.53 5.74
C PHE A 43 -12.86 0.34 4.64
N VAL A 44 -11.73 -0.32 4.93
CA VAL A 44 -10.72 -0.71 3.94
C VAL A 44 -11.33 -1.65 2.90
N TYR A 45 -12.08 -2.66 3.32
CA TYR A 45 -12.75 -3.61 2.43
C TYR A 45 -13.72 -2.93 1.48
N GLN A 46 -14.63 -2.08 2.01
CA GLN A 46 -15.62 -1.36 1.19
C GLN A 46 -14.91 -0.40 0.21
N THR A 47 -13.88 0.31 0.67
CA THR A 47 -13.10 1.19 -0.19
C THR A 47 -12.40 0.43 -1.31
N ALA A 48 -11.77 -0.69 -1.01
CA ALA A 48 -11.10 -1.51 -2.01
C ALA A 48 -12.07 -2.03 -3.08
N ARG A 49 -13.29 -2.42 -2.69
CA ARG A 49 -14.35 -2.81 -3.62
C ARG A 49 -14.80 -1.64 -4.51
N LEU A 50 -14.97 -0.44 -3.93
CA LEU A 50 -15.34 0.77 -4.66
C LEU A 50 -14.30 1.13 -5.73
N TYR A 51 -13.01 0.90 -5.43
CA TYR A 51 -11.90 1.13 -6.35
C TYR A 51 -11.54 -0.13 -7.15
N ASN A 52 -12.53 -0.76 -7.74
CA ASN A 52 -12.37 -1.85 -8.72
C ASN A 52 -11.68 -3.09 -8.15
N GLN A 53 -12.05 -3.51 -6.95
CA GLN A 53 -11.41 -4.62 -6.25
C GLN A 53 -9.90 -4.38 -6.10
N ALA A 54 -9.53 -3.20 -5.61
CA ALA A 54 -8.14 -2.78 -5.50
C ALA A 54 -7.28 -3.77 -4.72
N TYR A 55 -6.04 -3.96 -5.13
CA TYR A 55 -5.08 -4.72 -4.33
C TYR A 55 -4.81 -4.00 -3.01
N VAL A 56 -4.88 -4.72 -1.89
CA VAL A 56 -4.69 -4.18 -0.54
C VAL A 56 -3.41 -4.72 0.07
N LEU A 57 -2.48 -3.84 0.43
CA LEU A 57 -1.31 -4.17 1.24
C LEU A 57 -1.48 -3.55 2.63
N VAL A 58 -1.57 -4.37 3.65
CA VAL A 58 -1.72 -3.96 5.05
C VAL A 58 -0.38 -4.02 5.76
N GLU A 59 -0.03 -2.99 6.52
CA GLU A 59 1.04 -3.08 7.51
C GLU A 59 0.54 -3.90 8.70
N ILE A 60 1.15 -5.07 8.91
CA ILE A 60 0.72 -6.02 9.95
C ILE A 60 1.60 -5.98 11.20
N ASN A 61 2.25 -4.85 11.47
CA ASN A 61 2.90 -4.64 12.74
C ASN A 61 1.81 -4.44 13.82
N ASP A 62 2.07 -4.94 15.02
CA ASP A 62 1.18 -4.78 16.18
C ASP A 62 -0.29 -5.11 15.85
N ILE A 63 -1.20 -4.15 16.00
CA ILE A 63 -2.65 -4.33 15.79
C ILE A 63 -3.04 -4.50 14.31
N GLY A 64 -2.19 -4.11 13.37
CA GLY A 64 -2.44 -4.27 11.94
C GLY A 64 -2.61 -5.73 11.50
N GLU A 65 -2.08 -6.68 12.27
CA GLU A 65 -2.31 -8.11 12.06
C GLU A 65 -3.80 -8.47 12.11
N GLN A 66 -4.57 -7.82 12.99
CA GLN A 66 -6.02 -8.03 13.08
C GLN A 66 -6.74 -7.56 11.81
N VAL A 67 -6.38 -6.41 11.24
CA VAL A 67 -6.97 -5.94 9.97
C VAL A 67 -6.66 -6.90 8.83
N GLY A 68 -5.40 -7.32 8.70
CA GLY A 68 -5.01 -8.31 7.69
C GLY A 68 -5.75 -9.64 7.84
N TRP A 69 -5.88 -10.12 9.07
CA TRP A 69 -6.61 -11.35 9.36
C TRP A 69 -8.11 -11.24 9.04
N THR A 70 -8.77 -10.13 9.41
CA THR A 70 -10.19 -9.89 9.12
C THR A 70 -10.43 -9.83 7.60
N LEU A 71 -9.61 -9.08 6.85
CA LEU A 71 -9.70 -9.04 5.39
C LEU A 71 -9.57 -10.43 4.75
N GLN A 72 -8.69 -11.26 5.30
CA GLN A 72 -8.41 -12.58 4.76
C GLN A 72 -9.44 -13.62 5.11
N ASN A 73 -9.85 -13.70 6.40
CA ASN A 73 -10.62 -14.84 6.94
C ASN A 73 -12.09 -14.53 7.15
N GLU A 74 -12.47 -13.26 7.41
CA GLU A 74 -13.87 -12.88 7.57
C GLU A 74 -14.47 -12.37 6.26
N PHE A 75 -13.70 -11.55 5.51
CA PHE A 75 -14.18 -10.99 4.25
C PHE A 75 -13.72 -11.77 3.02
N GLU A 76 -12.81 -12.74 3.19
CA GLU A 76 -12.26 -13.58 2.11
C GLU A 76 -11.79 -12.72 0.91
N TYR A 77 -11.14 -11.59 1.20
CA TYR A 77 -10.78 -10.62 0.17
C TYR A 77 -9.67 -11.14 -0.73
N GLU A 78 -10.02 -11.47 -1.97
CA GLU A 78 -9.12 -12.16 -2.92
C GLU A 78 -7.88 -11.33 -3.30
N ASN A 79 -8.00 -9.99 -3.36
CA ASN A 79 -6.92 -9.09 -3.75
C ASN A 79 -6.10 -8.57 -2.54
N LEU A 80 -6.13 -9.29 -1.42
CA LEU A 80 -5.21 -9.04 -0.32
C LEU A 80 -3.80 -9.47 -0.71
N MET A 81 -2.85 -8.58 -0.58
CA MET A 81 -1.44 -8.86 -0.84
C MET A 81 -0.82 -9.61 0.33
N LEU A 82 -0.30 -10.78 0.04
CA LEU A 82 0.37 -11.63 1.00
C LEU A 82 1.89 -11.48 0.90
N THR A 83 2.59 -11.68 2.00
CA THR A 83 4.06 -11.75 2.01
C THR A 83 4.56 -13.06 2.58
N GLU A 84 5.71 -13.48 2.09
CA GLU A 84 6.44 -14.62 2.62
C GLU A 84 7.89 -14.25 2.93
N SER A 85 8.50 -15.02 3.82
CA SER A 85 9.92 -14.86 4.13
C SER A 85 10.77 -15.52 3.05
N ALA A 86 11.64 -14.72 2.42
CA ALA A 86 12.57 -15.18 1.37
C ALA A 86 13.98 -15.46 1.94
N GLY A 87 14.07 -15.97 3.17
CA GLY A 87 15.33 -16.21 3.85
C GLY A 87 16.17 -14.93 4.01
N MET A 88 17.44 -14.98 3.63
CA MET A 88 18.35 -13.82 3.70
C MET A 88 17.94 -12.65 2.77
N LYS A 89 17.06 -12.85 1.80
CA LYS A 89 16.53 -11.81 0.90
C LYS A 89 15.39 -10.99 1.53
N GLY A 90 14.97 -11.30 2.77
CA GLY A 90 13.93 -10.58 3.47
C GLY A 90 12.51 -11.03 3.12
N LYS A 91 11.59 -10.09 3.00
CA LYS A 91 10.18 -10.32 2.64
C LYS A 91 9.95 -10.11 1.14
N ARG A 92 9.06 -10.92 0.54
CA ARG A 92 8.60 -10.72 -0.83
C ARG A 92 7.08 -10.84 -0.93
N LEU A 93 6.49 -10.13 -1.88
CA LEU A 93 5.09 -10.29 -2.24
C LEU A 93 4.87 -11.64 -2.93
N THR A 94 3.73 -12.23 -2.66
CA THR A 94 3.28 -13.49 -3.27
C THR A 94 1.78 -13.45 -3.52
N SER A 95 1.28 -14.33 -4.38
CA SER A 95 -0.14 -14.52 -4.67
C SER A 95 -0.67 -15.85 -4.12
N GLY A 96 -1.97 -16.02 -4.21
CA GLY A 96 -2.67 -17.24 -3.86
C GLY A 96 -3.17 -17.26 -2.42
N PHE A 97 -3.83 -18.35 -2.05
CA PHE A 97 -4.40 -18.51 -0.71
C PHE A 97 -3.31 -18.54 0.35
N ALA A 98 -3.62 -18.04 1.54
CA ALA A 98 -2.73 -18.12 2.68
C ALA A 98 -2.43 -19.58 3.00
N GLY A 99 -1.17 -19.92 2.91
CA GLY A 99 -0.64 -21.16 3.47
C GLY A 99 0.04 -20.87 4.80
N SER A 100 0.48 -21.91 5.49
CA SER A 100 1.11 -21.81 6.82
C SER A 100 2.35 -20.89 6.92
N ASN A 101 2.85 -20.38 5.78
CA ASN A 101 4.08 -19.58 5.70
C ASN A 101 3.85 -18.18 5.07
N LYS A 102 2.60 -17.73 4.91
CA LYS A 102 2.29 -16.42 4.31
C LYS A 102 1.60 -15.52 5.32
N ASP A 103 2.07 -14.28 5.40
CA ASP A 103 1.47 -13.24 6.24
C ASP A 103 0.43 -12.44 5.42
N PRO A 104 -0.74 -12.06 5.99
CA PRO A 104 -1.79 -11.29 5.32
C PRO A 104 -1.45 -9.78 5.28
N GLY A 105 -0.34 -9.42 4.66
CA GLY A 105 0.22 -8.08 4.63
C GLY A 105 1.72 -8.08 4.79
N ILE A 106 2.30 -6.97 5.20
CA ILE A 106 3.75 -6.77 5.35
C ILE A 106 4.13 -6.32 6.76
N ARG A 107 5.13 -6.95 7.35
CA ARG A 107 5.79 -6.42 8.55
C ARG A 107 6.85 -5.40 8.14
N THR A 108 6.67 -4.16 8.57
CA THR A 108 7.64 -3.10 8.33
C THR A 108 8.87 -3.31 9.19
N THR A 109 9.88 -3.89 8.59
CA THR A 109 11.23 -4.03 9.16
C THR A 109 12.13 -2.90 8.67
N LYS A 110 13.29 -2.72 9.29
CA LYS A 110 14.28 -1.72 8.83
C LYS A 110 14.62 -1.84 7.34
N PRO A 111 14.88 -3.04 6.77
CA PRO A 111 15.09 -3.20 5.33
C PRO A 111 13.87 -2.82 4.49
N VAL A 112 12.66 -3.20 4.88
CA VAL A 112 11.41 -2.84 4.18
C VAL A 112 11.25 -1.32 4.15
N LYS A 113 11.35 -0.65 5.31
CA LYS A 113 11.24 0.81 5.42
C LYS A 113 12.32 1.52 4.59
N SER A 114 13.58 1.09 4.70
CA SER A 114 14.68 1.70 3.94
C SER A 114 14.52 1.55 2.43
N THR A 115 14.14 0.35 1.95
CA THR A 115 13.86 0.12 0.52
C THR A 115 12.67 0.95 0.06
N GLY A 116 11.58 0.97 0.83
CA GLY A 116 10.39 1.74 0.52
C GLY A 116 10.66 3.23 0.41
N CYS A 117 11.40 3.81 1.37
CA CYS A 117 11.80 5.22 1.33
C CYS A 117 12.67 5.54 0.11
N SER A 118 13.61 4.66 -0.24
CA SER A 118 14.47 4.86 -1.41
C SER A 118 13.68 4.82 -2.72
N MET A 119 12.74 3.88 -2.83
CA MET A 119 11.88 3.76 -4.01
C MET A 119 10.87 4.90 -4.10
N LEU A 120 10.25 5.31 -2.98
CA LEU A 120 9.34 6.46 -2.93
C LEU A 120 10.05 7.73 -3.40
N LYS A 121 11.27 7.98 -2.88
CA LYS A 121 12.10 9.11 -3.33
C LYS A 121 12.32 9.07 -4.84
N MET A 122 12.71 7.91 -5.39
CA MET A 122 12.93 7.75 -6.82
C MET A 122 11.66 8.04 -7.64
N LEU A 123 10.50 7.50 -7.22
CA LEU A 123 9.23 7.73 -7.89
C LEU A 123 8.85 9.21 -7.96
N VAL A 124 9.08 9.94 -6.86
CA VAL A 124 8.81 11.39 -6.78
C VAL A 124 9.79 12.18 -7.63
N GLU A 125 11.10 11.91 -7.51
CA GLU A 125 12.15 12.63 -8.27
C GLU A 125 12.05 12.41 -9.79
N GLN A 126 11.55 11.24 -10.21
CA GLN A 126 11.36 10.92 -11.63
C GLN A 126 9.96 11.31 -12.16
N ASN A 127 9.14 12.01 -11.36
CA ASN A 127 7.76 12.36 -11.69
C ASN A 127 6.89 11.11 -12.07
N GLN A 128 7.15 9.98 -11.42
CA GLN A 128 6.43 8.72 -11.62
C GLN A 128 5.30 8.51 -10.61
N LEU A 129 5.16 9.38 -9.61
CA LEU A 129 4.08 9.39 -8.64
C LEU A 129 3.58 10.81 -8.43
N VAL A 130 2.27 11.01 -8.62
CA VAL A 130 1.57 12.25 -8.30
C VAL A 130 0.94 12.11 -6.92
N ILE A 131 1.20 13.07 -6.04
CA ILE A 131 0.66 13.13 -4.68
C ILE A 131 -0.27 14.35 -4.62
N ASN A 132 -1.56 14.11 -4.44
CA ASN A 132 -2.59 15.13 -4.52
C ASN A 132 -3.08 15.62 -3.14
N ASP A 133 -2.85 14.82 -2.08
CA ASP A 133 -3.35 15.14 -0.75
C ASP A 133 -2.40 16.07 0.02
N ALA A 134 -2.93 17.21 0.46
CA ALA A 134 -2.17 18.22 1.20
C ALA A 134 -1.62 17.70 2.55
N ASN A 135 -2.33 16.80 3.24
CA ASN A 135 -1.86 16.24 4.48
C ASN A 135 -0.65 15.32 4.24
N THR A 136 -0.72 14.50 3.20
CA THR A 136 0.40 13.65 2.78
C THR A 136 1.64 14.48 2.43
N ILE A 137 1.47 15.59 1.70
CA ILE A 137 2.56 16.52 1.37
C ILE A 137 3.15 17.15 2.64
N THR A 138 2.29 17.52 3.59
CA THR A 138 2.72 18.07 4.87
C THR A 138 3.55 17.06 5.67
N GLU A 139 3.09 15.82 5.78
CA GLU A 139 3.85 14.75 6.44
C GLU A 139 5.19 14.48 5.74
N LEU A 140 5.22 14.43 4.40
CA LEU A 140 6.46 14.28 3.63
C LEU A 140 7.47 15.40 3.91
N SER A 141 7.02 16.63 4.14
CA SER A 141 7.89 17.77 4.42
C SER A 141 8.65 17.65 5.75
N THR A 142 8.12 16.89 6.69
CA THR A 142 8.71 16.64 8.03
C THR A 142 9.31 15.25 8.18
N PHE A 143 9.19 14.41 7.15
CA PHE A 143 9.68 13.04 7.16
C PHE A 143 11.13 12.98 6.68
N SER A 144 12.04 12.58 7.55
CA SER A 144 13.47 12.61 7.24
C SER A 144 14.23 11.42 7.81
N LYS A 145 15.45 11.21 7.28
CA LYS A 145 16.34 10.20 7.81
C LYS A 145 17.01 10.73 9.07
N LYS A 146 16.77 10.07 10.19
CA LYS A 146 17.43 10.33 11.49
C LYS A 146 18.19 9.09 11.92
N ASN A 147 19.48 9.25 12.21
CA ASN A 147 20.37 8.12 12.52
C ASN A 147 20.30 7.03 11.43
N ASN A 148 19.75 5.88 11.75
CA ASN A 148 19.62 4.73 10.83
C ASN A 148 18.16 4.37 10.50
N THR A 149 17.21 5.28 10.73
CA THR A 149 15.79 5.11 10.41
C THR A 149 15.23 6.33 9.70
N TYR A 150 13.99 6.21 9.20
CA TYR A 150 13.21 7.32 8.66
C TYR A 150 12.03 7.55 9.58
N GLU A 151 11.76 8.79 9.95
CA GLU A 151 10.67 9.15 10.86
C GLU A 151 10.27 10.63 10.67
N ALA A 152 9.06 10.98 11.09
CA ALA A 152 8.64 12.36 11.17
C ALA A 152 9.43 13.15 12.22
N GLU A 153 9.41 14.47 12.15
CA GLU A 153 9.93 15.34 13.19
C GLU A 153 9.10 15.19 14.49
N PRO A 154 9.68 15.46 15.67
CA PRO A 154 8.95 15.37 16.93
C PRO A 154 7.67 16.21 16.91
N GLY A 155 6.55 15.57 17.21
CA GLY A 155 5.22 16.21 17.17
C GLY A 155 4.54 16.22 15.82
N CYS A 156 5.16 15.64 14.80
CA CYS A 156 4.58 15.43 13.46
C CYS A 156 4.22 13.95 13.26
N ASN A 157 3.35 13.68 12.31
CA ASN A 157 2.88 12.35 11.96
C ASN A 157 3.52 11.86 10.66
N ASP A 158 3.57 10.55 10.45
CA ASP A 158 4.07 9.92 9.22
C ASP A 158 3.14 8.79 8.70
N ASP A 159 1.91 8.70 9.20
CA ASP A 159 0.98 7.60 8.90
C ASP A 159 0.61 7.52 7.39
N LEU A 160 0.33 8.66 6.74
CA LEU A 160 0.07 8.73 5.30
C LEU A 160 1.35 8.48 4.49
N VAL A 161 2.48 8.99 4.96
CA VAL A 161 3.79 8.76 4.33
C VAL A 161 4.16 7.29 4.43
N MET A 162 3.88 6.62 5.54
CA MET A 162 4.13 5.19 5.68
C MET A 162 3.36 4.36 4.66
N GLY A 163 2.12 4.72 4.35
CA GLY A 163 1.37 4.12 3.26
C GLY A 163 2.10 4.24 1.90
N LEU A 164 2.66 5.41 1.60
CA LEU A 164 3.47 5.62 0.39
C LEU A 164 4.83 4.91 0.43
N VAL A 165 5.45 4.79 1.59
CA VAL A 165 6.69 4.00 1.77
C VAL A 165 6.44 2.54 1.47
N LEU A 166 5.32 1.98 1.93
CA LEU A 166 4.92 0.60 1.60
C LEU A 166 4.61 0.44 0.12
N PHE A 167 3.98 1.43 -0.51
CA PHE A 167 3.81 1.45 -1.97
C PHE A 167 5.15 1.46 -2.69
N GLY A 168 6.10 2.32 -2.29
CA GLY A 168 7.44 2.32 -2.84
C GLY A 168 8.14 0.96 -2.70
N TRP A 169 8.05 0.31 -1.54
CA TRP A 169 8.57 -1.04 -1.37
C TRP A 169 7.91 -2.04 -2.33
N MET A 170 6.59 -1.94 -2.50
CA MET A 170 5.80 -2.82 -3.36
C MET A 170 6.22 -2.69 -4.84
N THR A 171 6.47 -1.47 -5.33
CA THR A 171 6.90 -1.25 -6.74
C THR A 171 8.23 -1.91 -7.07
N ASN A 172 9.07 -2.20 -6.07
CA ASN A 172 10.32 -2.93 -6.25
C ASN A 172 10.15 -4.46 -6.31
N GLN A 173 8.95 -4.99 -6.06
CA GLN A 173 8.69 -6.42 -6.05
C GLN A 173 8.37 -6.94 -7.46
N GLN A 174 8.91 -8.12 -7.80
CA GLN A 174 8.64 -8.75 -9.11
C GLN A 174 7.15 -8.98 -9.32
N TYR A 175 6.45 -9.44 -8.31
CA TYR A 175 5.00 -9.65 -8.37
C TYR A 175 4.23 -8.40 -8.79
N PHE A 176 4.60 -7.21 -8.29
CA PHE A 176 3.97 -5.95 -8.69
C PHE A 176 4.26 -5.59 -10.16
N LYS A 177 5.47 -5.84 -10.62
CA LYS A 177 5.85 -5.63 -12.03
C LYS A 177 5.03 -6.53 -12.95
N ASP A 178 4.91 -7.80 -12.61
CA ASP A 178 4.12 -8.77 -13.37
C ASP A 178 2.63 -8.36 -13.42
N LEU A 179 2.05 -7.85 -12.33
CA LEU A 179 0.69 -7.32 -12.31
C LEU A 179 0.50 -6.12 -13.25
N ASN A 180 1.45 -5.19 -13.28
CA ASN A 180 1.41 -4.03 -14.17
C ASN A 180 1.52 -4.44 -15.63
N ASP A 181 2.35 -5.42 -15.96
CA ASP A 181 2.48 -5.95 -17.32
C ASP A 181 1.18 -6.61 -17.80
N ILE A 182 0.51 -7.39 -16.94
CA ILE A 182 -0.78 -8.00 -17.23
C ILE A 182 -1.86 -6.93 -17.45
N ASN A 183 -1.93 -5.91 -16.59
CA ASN A 183 -2.87 -4.81 -16.74
C ASN A 183 -2.66 -4.03 -18.04
N THR A 184 -1.42 -3.78 -18.41
CA THR A 184 -1.06 -3.12 -19.67
C THR A 184 -1.50 -3.95 -20.88
N LEU A 185 -1.25 -5.26 -20.88
CA LEU A 185 -1.67 -6.16 -21.96
C LEU A 185 -3.19 -6.25 -22.07
N THR A 186 -3.91 -6.25 -20.95
CA THR A 186 -5.39 -6.28 -20.95
C THR A 186 -5.96 -5.02 -21.58
N LYS A 187 -5.45 -3.85 -21.19
CA LYS A 187 -5.87 -2.57 -21.79
C LYS A 187 -5.59 -2.47 -23.29
N LEU A 188 -4.43 -2.95 -23.73
CA LEU A 188 -4.10 -2.98 -25.16
C LEU A 188 -5.09 -3.86 -25.94
N ARG A 189 -5.47 -5.01 -25.39
CA ARG A 189 -6.47 -5.89 -26.00
C ARG A 189 -7.87 -5.27 -26.05
N GLU A 190 -8.28 -4.57 -24.99
CA GLU A 190 -9.57 -3.86 -24.95
C GLU A 190 -9.61 -2.76 -25.99
N LYS A 191 -8.59 -1.92 -26.06
CA LYS A 191 -8.45 -0.85 -27.05
C LYS A 191 -8.50 -1.38 -28.49
N THR A 192 -7.79 -2.46 -28.79
CA THR A 192 -7.82 -3.09 -30.11
C THR A 192 -9.21 -3.63 -30.44
N LYS A 193 -9.97 -4.14 -29.46
CA LYS A 193 -11.35 -4.61 -29.71
C LYS A 193 -12.32 -3.45 -29.98
N GLU A 194 -12.15 -2.33 -29.30
CA GLU A 194 -12.95 -1.11 -29.54
C GLU A 194 -12.67 -0.57 -30.95
N GLU A 195 -11.40 -0.44 -31.35
CA GLU A 195 -11.00 0.00 -32.70
C GLU A 195 -11.55 -0.91 -33.81
N VAL A 196 -11.58 -2.22 -33.61
CA VAL A 196 -12.13 -3.19 -34.58
C VAL A 196 -13.66 -3.18 -34.61
N ALA A 197 -14.33 -2.71 -33.56
CA ALA A 197 -15.79 -2.65 -33.49
C ALA A 197 -16.36 -1.34 -34.11
N GLU A 198 -15.53 -0.32 -34.33
CA GLU A 198 -15.88 0.96 -34.95
C GLU A 198 -15.66 0.98 -36.46
N ASP A 199 -14.95 -0.02 -37.03
CA ASP A 199 -14.77 -0.26 -38.47
C ASP A 199 -15.85 -1.25 -39.03
#